data_a923b7a9555ddb72f0a42ba34a090694
#
_entry.id   a923b7a9555ddb72f0a42ba34a090694
#
_cell.length_a   1.000
_cell.length_b   1.000
_cell.length_c   1.000
_cell.angle_alpha   90.00
_cell.angle_beta   90.00
_cell.angle_gamma   90.00
#
_symmetry.space_group_name_H-M   'P 1'
#
loop_
_entity.id
_entity.type
_entity.pdbx_description
1 polymer ?
#
loop_
_entity_poly.entity_id
_entity_poly.type
_entity_poly.pdbx_seq_one_letter_code
_entity_poly.pdbx_strand_id
1 'polypeptide(L)'
;MMVAGVVMTMTAESAARAALGAGAIVMDTIASNDGRLPHQRVSRIRKLRPDMILLSGGIDGGTVSHVAELADLIGAADTRPRFGTGFELPVIYAGNIKARDVVQKALEEKSDLSIVDNLRPTLERENLAPARQKIHDLFMEHVMAHAPGYKKLMAWTDVPIMPTPGAVGLLIETIARKEGIDAIGVDIGGATTDVFSVFGGVFNRTVSANLGMSYSVSNVLAEAGLENIMRWLPFRMEEGDLRNRIRNKMIRPTTIPQTLRELIMEQSIAREALRLAFEQHKSMAVGLKGIQQQRTISDAFAQTATGVTLVDMISLDILVGSGGVLSHAPRRQQAALMLIDGFLPEGVTDWPLIQYL
;
A
#
# COMPACT_ATOMS: atom_id res chain seq x y z
N MET A 1 5.74 3.43 -8.75
CA MET A 1 6.00 2.32 -9.70
C MET A 1 4.76 2.02 -10.55
N MET A 2 4.89 1.23 -11.61
CA MET A 2 3.76 0.65 -12.33
C MET A 2 3.71 -0.86 -12.11
N VAL A 3 2.52 -1.42 -12.27
CA VAL A 3 2.28 -2.85 -12.16
C VAL A 3 1.77 -3.36 -13.49
N ALA A 4 2.25 -4.51 -13.94
CA ALA A 4 1.78 -5.19 -15.13
C ALA A 4 1.43 -6.65 -14.81
N GLY A 5 0.30 -7.13 -15.30
CA GLY A 5 -0.14 -8.51 -15.08
C GLY A 5 -1.02 -9.04 -16.22
N VAL A 6 -1.09 -10.35 -16.39
CA VAL A 6 -1.87 -10.94 -17.50
C VAL A 6 -3.35 -10.69 -17.31
N VAL A 7 -3.90 -10.89 -16.11
CA VAL A 7 -5.32 -10.71 -15.81
C VAL A 7 -5.49 -9.64 -14.74
N MET A 8 -6.29 -8.60 -15.04
CA MET A 8 -6.49 -7.43 -14.18
C MET A 8 -6.93 -7.81 -12.76
N THR A 9 -7.95 -8.63 -12.63
CA THR A 9 -8.57 -9.04 -11.36
C THR A 9 -7.86 -10.20 -10.65
N MET A 10 -6.70 -10.65 -11.15
CA MET A 10 -5.95 -11.76 -10.59
C MET A 10 -4.47 -11.41 -10.45
N THR A 11 -3.66 -11.67 -11.49
CA THR A 11 -2.20 -11.49 -11.43
C THR A 11 -1.79 -10.03 -11.29
N ALA A 12 -2.50 -9.10 -11.94
CA ALA A 12 -2.23 -7.67 -11.79
C ALA A 12 -2.66 -7.16 -10.39
N GLU A 13 -3.77 -7.65 -9.86
CA GLU A 13 -4.21 -7.34 -8.50
C GLU A 13 -3.24 -7.89 -7.44
N SER A 14 -2.75 -9.13 -7.59
CA SER A 14 -1.71 -9.71 -6.73
C SER A 14 -0.41 -8.89 -6.78
N ALA A 15 -0.01 -8.43 -7.96
CA ALA A 15 1.15 -7.56 -8.12
C ALA A 15 0.93 -6.18 -7.49
N ALA A 16 -0.28 -5.61 -7.59
CA ALA A 16 -0.62 -4.36 -6.91
C ALA A 16 -0.56 -4.52 -5.38
N ARG A 17 -1.04 -5.64 -4.82
CA ARG A 17 -0.90 -5.96 -3.39
C ARG A 17 0.57 -6.09 -2.96
N ALA A 18 1.40 -6.72 -3.79
CA ALA A 18 2.83 -6.80 -3.50
C ALA A 18 3.48 -5.41 -3.49
N ALA A 19 3.20 -4.59 -4.48
CA ALA A 19 3.73 -3.24 -4.61
C ALA A 19 3.30 -2.33 -3.44
N LEU A 20 2.01 -2.28 -3.15
CA LEU A 20 1.46 -1.49 -2.03
C LEU A 20 1.96 -2.00 -0.68
N GLY A 21 2.02 -3.33 -0.51
CA GLY A 21 2.57 -3.94 0.71
C GLY A 21 4.08 -3.70 0.90
N ALA A 22 4.82 -3.39 -0.16
CA ALA A 22 6.22 -2.94 -0.09
C ALA A 22 6.37 -1.43 0.16
N GLY A 23 5.27 -0.67 0.17
CA GLY A 23 5.30 0.78 0.36
C GLY A 23 5.43 1.58 -0.94
N ALA A 24 5.22 0.96 -2.08
CA ALA A 24 5.30 1.64 -3.37
C ALA A 24 3.97 2.31 -3.73
N ILE A 25 4.05 3.51 -4.31
CA ILE A 25 2.91 4.16 -4.96
C ILE A 25 2.67 3.48 -6.30
N VAL A 26 1.51 2.86 -6.49
CA VAL A 26 1.09 2.29 -7.76
C VAL A 26 0.47 3.40 -8.62
N MET A 27 1.20 3.88 -9.62
CA MET A 27 0.76 4.96 -10.50
C MET A 27 -0.29 4.51 -11.51
N ASP A 28 -0.19 3.28 -11.99
CA ASP A 28 -1.13 2.64 -12.90
C ASP A 28 -0.90 1.13 -12.94
N THR A 29 -1.95 0.40 -13.33
CA THR A 29 -1.92 -1.03 -13.55
C THR A 29 -2.23 -1.33 -15.01
N ILE A 30 -1.40 -2.16 -15.65
CA ILE A 30 -1.58 -2.62 -17.03
C ILE A 30 -1.88 -4.11 -17.01
N ALA A 31 -2.86 -4.55 -17.81
CA ALA A 31 -3.15 -5.97 -17.99
C ALA A 31 -3.47 -6.30 -19.45
N SER A 32 -3.31 -7.57 -19.85
CA SER A 32 -3.66 -7.98 -21.20
C SER A 32 -5.16 -7.78 -21.49
N ASN A 33 -5.98 -7.82 -20.46
CA ASN A 33 -7.43 -7.61 -20.52
C ASN A 33 -7.93 -6.27 -19.95
N ASP A 34 -7.08 -5.22 -19.92
CA ASP A 34 -7.46 -3.90 -19.40
C ASP A 34 -8.24 -3.01 -20.39
N GLY A 35 -8.57 -3.54 -21.56
CA GLY A 35 -9.31 -2.84 -22.62
C GLY A 35 -8.46 -1.85 -23.44
N ARG A 36 -7.20 -1.62 -23.08
CA ARG A 36 -6.30 -0.72 -23.80
C ARG A 36 -5.66 -1.43 -25.00
N LEU A 37 -5.46 -0.68 -26.08
CA LEU A 37 -4.67 -1.15 -27.23
C LEU A 37 -3.16 -1.15 -26.90
N PRO A 38 -2.34 -1.99 -27.56
CA PRO A 38 -0.90 -2.08 -27.29
C PRO A 38 -0.18 -0.73 -27.31
N HIS A 39 -0.42 0.11 -28.32
CA HIS A 39 0.19 1.43 -28.42
C HIS A 39 -0.24 2.39 -27.28
N GLN A 40 -1.45 2.23 -26.75
CA GLN A 40 -1.93 3.02 -25.62
C GLN A 40 -1.20 2.62 -24.32
N ARG A 41 -0.92 1.33 -24.12
CA ARG A 41 -0.14 0.82 -22.99
C ARG A 41 1.29 1.36 -23.05
N VAL A 42 1.96 1.27 -24.21
CA VAL A 42 3.29 1.84 -24.45
C VAL A 42 3.31 3.35 -24.18
N SER A 43 2.35 4.09 -24.74
CA SER A 43 2.21 5.54 -24.52
C SER A 43 2.02 5.86 -23.03
N ARG A 44 1.27 5.03 -22.32
CA ARG A 44 1.01 5.21 -20.89
C ARG A 44 2.28 5.03 -20.04
N ILE A 45 3.09 4.01 -20.33
CA ILE A 45 4.39 3.78 -19.66
C ILE A 45 5.30 4.98 -19.92
N ARG A 46 5.43 5.43 -21.18
CA ARG A 46 6.25 6.59 -21.56
C ARG A 46 5.82 7.87 -20.86
N LYS A 47 4.51 8.10 -20.77
CA LYS A 47 3.95 9.31 -20.14
C LYS A 47 4.18 9.33 -18.63
N LEU A 48 4.00 8.21 -17.96
CA LEU A 48 4.13 8.11 -16.52
C LEU A 48 5.58 8.02 -16.06
N ARG A 49 6.48 7.46 -16.87
CA ARG A 49 7.89 7.25 -16.52
C ARG A 49 8.04 6.67 -15.12
N PRO A 50 7.61 5.43 -14.87
CA PRO A 50 7.69 4.84 -13.55
C PRO A 50 9.15 4.67 -13.12
N ASP A 51 9.40 4.68 -11.81
CA ASP A 51 10.72 4.45 -11.25
C ASP A 51 11.10 2.96 -11.27
N MET A 52 10.11 2.10 -11.29
CA MET A 52 10.24 0.64 -11.49
C MET A 52 8.92 0.04 -11.98
N ILE A 53 9.00 -1.14 -12.59
CA ILE A 53 7.84 -1.92 -13.02
C ILE A 53 7.87 -3.30 -12.34
N LEU A 54 6.73 -3.76 -11.82
CA LEU A 54 6.53 -5.13 -11.39
C LEU A 54 5.68 -5.85 -12.45
N LEU A 55 6.31 -6.78 -13.17
CA LEU A 55 5.65 -7.63 -14.15
C LEU A 55 5.32 -8.99 -13.54
N SER A 56 4.06 -9.33 -13.53
CA SER A 56 3.53 -10.61 -13.07
C SER A 56 2.68 -11.26 -14.15
N GLY A 57 2.57 -12.55 -14.14
CA GLY A 57 1.62 -13.21 -15.04
C GLY A 57 1.81 -14.70 -15.20
N GLY A 58 0.65 -15.36 -15.27
CA GLY A 58 0.54 -16.80 -15.36
C GLY A 58 0.87 -17.52 -14.05
N ILE A 59 0.15 -18.60 -13.79
CA ILE A 59 0.55 -19.62 -12.80
C ILE A 59 1.74 -20.40 -13.33
N ASP A 60 2.49 -21.05 -12.46
CA ASP A 60 3.60 -21.89 -12.89
C ASP A 60 3.13 -23.03 -13.79
N GLY A 61 3.78 -23.15 -14.93
CA GLY A 61 3.38 -24.12 -15.95
C GLY A 61 2.24 -23.68 -16.87
N GLY A 62 1.66 -22.48 -16.66
CA GLY A 62 0.61 -21.90 -17.50
C GLY A 62 1.12 -21.31 -18.80
N THR A 63 0.24 -20.55 -19.50
CA THR A 63 0.51 -19.93 -20.80
C THR A 63 1.60 -18.86 -20.71
N VAL A 64 2.56 -18.88 -21.64
CA VAL A 64 3.71 -17.98 -21.70
C VAL A 64 3.42 -16.74 -22.55
N SER A 65 2.60 -16.87 -23.61
CA SER A 65 2.42 -15.83 -24.65
C SER A 65 1.98 -14.48 -24.12
N HIS A 66 1.00 -14.44 -23.20
CA HIS A 66 0.47 -13.17 -22.69
C HIS A 66 1.47 -12.38 -21.84
N VAL A 67 2.30 -13.07 -21.06
CA VAL A 67 3.32 -12.38 -20.29
C VAL A 67 4.49 -11.94 -21.17
N ALA A 68 4.82 -12.72 -22.21
CA ALA A 68 5.78 -12.33 -23.23
C ALA A 68 5.34 -11.04 -23.96
N GLU A 69 4.09 -10.96 -24.38
CA GLU A 69 3.52 -9.75 -24.99
C GLU A 69 3.65 -8.52 -24.06
N LEU A 70 3.38 -8.67 -22.78
CA LEU A 70 3.55 -7.57 -21.81
C LEU A 70 5.02 -7.18 -21.65
N ALA A 71 5.94 -8.13 -21.65
CA ALA A 71 7.37 -7.86 -21.59
C ALA A 71 7.85 -7.09 -22.86
N ASP A 72 7.38 -7.50 -24.04
CA ASP A 72 7.65 -6.80 -25.29
C ASP A 72 7.13 -5.35 -25.28
N LEU A 73 5.93 -5.11 -24.74
CA LEU A 73 5.36 -3.77 -24.58
C LEU A 73 6.18 -2.90 -23.63
N ILE A 74 6.67 -3.47 -22.52
CA ILE A 74 7.56 -2.77 -21.58
C ILE A 74 8.89 -2.43 -22.26
N GLY A 75 9.50 -3.40 -22.96
CA GLY A 75 10.73 -3.19 -23.73
C GLY A 75 10.56 -2.16 -24.85
N ALA A 76 9.41 -2.18 -25.57
CA ALA A 76 9.10 -1.20 -26.61
C ALA A 76 8.85 0.20 -26.05
N ALA A 77 8.50 0.36 -24.78
CA ALA A 77 8.36 1.67 -24.15
C ALA A 77 9.71 2.38 -24.01
N ASP A 78 10.80 1.65 -23.83
CA ASP A 78 12.17 2.16 -23.75
C ASP A 78 12.27 3.41 -22.85
N THR A 79 11.87 3.26 -21.61
CA THR A 79 11.65 4.38 -20.69
C THR A 79 12.70 4.36 -19.58
N ARG A 80 13.31 5.51 -19.30
CA ARG A 80 14.20 5.69 -18.15
C ARG A 80 13.40 6.06 -16.90
N PRO A 81 13.83 5.64 -15.71
CA PRO A 81 13.14 5.95 -14.46
C PRO A 81 13.06 7.46 -14.22
N ARG A 82 12.06 7.90 -13.47
CA ARG A 82 11.82 9.33 -13.24
C ARG A 82 12.87 9.98 -12.34
N PHE A 83 13.37 9.24 -11.34
CA PHE A 83 14.34 9.73 -10.37
C PHE A 83 15.81 9.61 -10.78
N GLY A 84 16.11 9.02 -11.94
CA GLY A 84 17.49 8.88 -12.41
C GLY A 84 17.59 8.64 -13.89
N THR A 85 18.56 9.30 -14.54
CA THR A 85 18.89 9.07 -15.95
C THR A 85 20.15 8.22 -16.12
N GLY A 86 20.82 7.93 -15.01
CA GLY A 86 22.11 7.22 -14.99
C GLY A 86 22.01 5.70 -14.94
N PHE A 87 20.80 5.14 -14.85
CA PHE A 87 20.56 3.70 -14.81
C PHE A 87 19.33 3.32 -15.65
N GLU A 88 19.23 2.06 -15.99
CA GLU A 88 18.11 1.53 -16.76
C GLU A 88 16.88 1.37 -15.88
N LEU A 89 15.69 1.27 -16.51
CA LEU A 89 14.44 1.07 -15.76
C LEU A 89 14.46 -0.27 -15.04
N PRO A 90 14.39 -0.29 -13.69
CA PRO A 90 14.28 -1.54 -12.96
C PRO A 90 12.96 -2.24 -13.27
N VAL A 91 13.03 -3.49 -13.71
CA VAL A 91 11.86 -4.35 -13.94
C VAL A 91 12.00 -5.61 -13.10
N ILE A 92 11.02 -5.86 -12.24
CA ILE A 92 10.95 -7.06 -11.44
C ILE A 92 9.99 -8.02 -12.14
N TYR A 93 10.46 -9.18 -12.52
CA TYR A 93 9.62 -10.26 -13.02
C TYR A 93 9.30 -11.26 -11.92
N ALA A 94 8.03 -11.40 -11.62
CA ALA A 94 7.49 -12.29 -10.58
C ALA A 94 6.30 -13.09 -11.12
N GLY A 95 6.51 -13.85 -12.17
CA GLY A 95 5.48 -14.63 -12.88
C GLY A 95 5.92 -16.06 -13.19
N ASN A 96 5.19 -16.69 -14.11
CA ASN A 96 5.36 -18.06 -14.56
C ASN A 96 6.84 -18.41 -14.84
N ILE A 97 7.36 -19.45 -14.18
CA ILE A 97 8.74 -19.91 -14.31
C ILE A 97 9.10 -20.22 -15.77
N LYS A 98 8.16 -20.80 -16.54
CA LYS A 98 8.40 -21.14 -17.95
C LYS A 98 8.55 -19.93 -18.88
N ALA A 99 8.17 -18.75 -18.43
CA ALA A 99 8.29 -17.53 -19.22
C ALA A 99 9.57 -16.73 -18.93
N ARG A 100 10.40 -17.16 -17.97
CA ARG A 100 11.62 -16.42 -17.56
C ARG A 100 12.54 -16.11 -18.73
N ASP A 101 12.86 -17.10 -19.56
CA ASP A 101 13.77 -16.94 -20.69
C ASP A 101 13.22 -15.97 -21.76
N VAL A 102 11.92 -16.03 -22.02
CA VAL A 102 11.27 -15.15 -23.00
C VAL A 102 11.22 -13.71 -22.50
N VAL A 103 10.87 -13.53 -21.22
CA VAL A 103 10.86 -12.21 -20.58
C VAL A 103 12.27 -11.63 -20.52
N GLN A 104 13.27 -12.43 -20.21
CA GLN A 104 14.67 -11.99 -20.21
C GLN A 104 15.09 -11.48 -21.58
N LYS A 105 14.81 -12.24 -22.65
CA LYS A 105 15.13 -11.80 -24.03
C LYS A 105 14.39 -10.53 -24.46
N ALA A 106 13.14 -10.36 -24.04
CA ALA A 106 12.34 -9.19 -24.40
C ALA A 106 12.83 -7.90 -23.73
N LEU A 107 13.43 -8.02 -22.54
CA LEU A 107 13.85 -6.90 -21.70
C LEU A 107 15.37 -6.70 -21.64
N GLU A 108 16.16 -7.66 -22.19
CA GLU A 108 17.61 -7.54 -22.28
C GLU A 108 18.00 -6.26 -23.03
N GLU A 109 19.05 -5.58 -22.57
CA GLU A 109 19.55 -4.31 -23.11
C GLU A 109 18.56 -3.10 -22.99
N LYS A 110 17.37 -3.30 -22.42
CA LYS A 110 16.34 -2.25 -22.33
C LYS A 110 15.95 -1.89 -20.89
N SER A 111 16.28 -2.78 -19.95
CA SER A 111 15.90 -2.61 -18.55
C SER A 111 16.83 -3.38 -17.63
N ASP A 112 16.91 -2.95 -16.36
CA ASP A 112 17.56 -3.71 -15.30
C ASP A 112 16.57 -4.75 -14.76
N LEU A 113 16.65 -5.97 -15.34
CA LEU A 113 15.71 -7.05 -15.04
C LEU A 113 16.15 -7.85 -13.82
N SER A 114 15.27 -7.95 -12.83
CA SER A 114 15.39 -8.84 -11.68
C SER A 114 14.29 -9.90 -11.73
N ILE A 115 14.66 -11.18 -11.66
CA ILE A 115 13.72 -12.30 -11.65
C ILE A 115 13.59 -12.82 -10.22
N VAL A 116 12.37 -12.92 -9.74
CA VAL A 116 12.04 -13.47 -8.41
C VAL A 116 10.97 -14.57 -8.54
N ASP A 117 10.64 -15.20 -7.43
CA ASP A 117 9.61 -16.23 -7.43
C ASP A 117 8.23 -15.67 -7.80
N ASN A 118 7.43 -16.53 -8.43
CA ASN A 118 6.10 -16.16 -8.91
C ASN A 118 5.21 -15.68 -7.77
N LEU A 119 4.61 -14.50 -7.96
CA LEU A 119 3.62 -13.92 -7.03
C LEU A 119 2.40 -14.83 -6.82
N ARG A 120 2.02 -15.57 -7.86
CA ARG A 120 0.84 -16.43 -7.86
C ARG A 120 1.19 -17.74 -8.55
N PRO A 121 1.95 -18.62 -7.87
CA PRO A 121 2.41 -19.88 -8.46
C PRO A 121 1.26 -20.83 -8.80
N THR A 122 0.15 -20.77 -8.07
CA THR A 122 -1.11 -21.44 -8.36
C THR A 122 -2.29 -20.47 -8.24
N LEU A 123 -3.50 -20.86 -8.68
CA LEU A 123 -4.68 -20.01 -8.55
C LEU A 123 -5.03 -19.73 -7.09
N GLU A 124 -4.77 -20.69 -6.22
CA GLU A 124 -5.15 -20.70 -4.80
C GLU A 124 -4.09 -20.08 -3.88
N ARG A 125 -2.89 -19.80 -4.40
CA ARG A 125 -1.76 -19.37 -3.56
C ARG A 125 -1.10 -18.11 -4.08
N GLU A 126 -0.90 -17.16 -3.20
CA GLU A 126 0.00 -16.02 -3.38
C GLU A 126 1.32 -16.21 -2.63
N ASN A 127 2.39 -15.66 -3.21
CA ASN A 127 3.73 -15.58 -2.63
C ASN A 127 4.28 -14.19 -2.86
N LEU A 128 3.82 -13.23 -2.06
CA LEU A 128 4.13 -11.81 -2.26
C LEU A 128 5.51 -11.40 -1.68
N ALA A 129 6.05 -12.17 -0.74
CA ALA A 129 7.25 -11.81 0.00
C ALA A 129 8.50 -11.60 -0.89
N PRO A 130 8.84 -12.46 -1.87
CA PRO A 130 10.02 -12.24 -2.72
C PRO A 130 9.95 -10.94 -3.54
N ALA A 131 8.77 -10.62 -4.08
CA ALA A 131 8.58 -9.39 -4.84
C ALA A 131 8.62 -8.15 -3.93
N ARG A 132 8.02 -8.21 -2.75
CA ARG A 132 8.09 -7.13 -1.74
C ARG A 132 9.54 -6.85 -1.33
N GLN A 133 10.31 -7.91 -1.06
CA GLN A 133 11.71 -7.77 -0.69
C GLN A 133 12.51 -7.13 -1.82
N LYS A 134 12.33 -7.58 -3.06
CA LYS A 134 13.07 -7.01 -4.21
C LYS A 134 12.69 -5.56 -4.49
N ILE A 135 11.42 -5.18 -4.35
CA ILE A 135 11.00 -3.77 -4.44
C ILE A 135 11.71 -2.93 -3.38
N HIS A 136 11.79 -3.44 -2.15
CA HIS A 136 12.49 -2.78 -1.06
C HIS A 136 13.99 -2.62 -1.35
N ASP A 137 14.66 -3.68 -1.82
CA ASP A 137 16.09 -3.65 -2.13
C ASP A 137 16.40 -2.61 -3.21
N LEU A 138 15.62 -2.57 -4.29
CA LEU A 138 15.77 -1.58 -5.36
C LEU A 138 15.48 -0.15 -4.88
N PHE A 139 14.51 0.03 -3.97
CA PHE A 139 14.25 1.32 -3.36
C PHE A 139 15.44 1.79 -2.50
N MET A 140 16.02 0.88 -1.71
CA MET A 140 17.22 1.18 -0.92
C MET A 140 18.41 1.54 -1.79
N GLU A 141 18.63 0.81 -2.88
CA GLU A 141 19.73 0.99 -3.81
C GLU A 141 19.61 2.28 -4.63
N HIS A 142 18.46 2.50 -5.26
CA HIS A 142 18.28 3.58 -6.23
C HIS A 142 17.76 4.89 -5.63
N VAL A 143 17.11 4.84 -4.48
CA VAL A 143 16.54 6.03 -3.82
C VAL A 143 17.28 6.37 -2.54
N MET A 144 17.26 5.48 -1.56
CA MET A 144 17.80 5.78 -0.22
C MET A 144 19.33 5.90 -0.21
N ALA A 145 20.04 5.06 -0.93
CA ALA A 145 21.51 5.12 -0.98
C ALA A 145 22.04 6.45 -1.54
N HIS A 146 21.22 7.18 -2.30
CA HIS A 146 21.56 8.49 -2.85
C HIS A 146 21.21 9.65 -1.89
N ALA A 147 20.47 9.39 -0.81
CA ALA A 147 20.15 10.41 0.20
C ALA A 147 21.43 10.86 0.95
N PRO A 148 21.66 12.18 1.10
CA PRO A 148 22.86 12.69 1.77
C PRO A 148 23.03 12.09 3.17
N GLY A 149 24.19 11.48 3.45
CA GLY A 149 24.52 10.90 4.74
C GLY A 149 24.00 9.49 5.00
N TYR A 150 23.10 8.96 4.17
CA TYR A 150 22.48 7.64 4.40
C TYR A 150 23.52 6.49 4.37
N LYS A 151 24.50 6.55 3.46
CA LYS A 151 25.61 5.57 3.42
C LYS A 151 26.43 5.54 4.71
N LYS A 152 26.60 6.71 5.37
CA LYS A 152 27.27 6.79 6.68
C LYS A 152 26.43 6.13 7.77
N LEU A 153 25.11 6.38 7.75
CA LEU A 153 24.18 5.76 8.69
C LEU A 153 24.18 4.23 8.55
N MET A 154 24.16 3.70 7.34
CA MET A 154 24.25 2.26 7.10
C MET A 154 25.54 1.63 7.64
N ALA A 155 26.65 2.38 7.66
CA ALA A 155 27.93 1.90 8.19
C ALA A 155 28.03 1.94 9.73
N TRP A 156 27.04 2.49 10.43
CA TRP A 156 27.03 2.56 11.90
C TRP A 156 26.43 1.30 12.57
N THR A 157 25.85 0.42 11.80
CA THR A 157 25.19 -0.77 12.32
C THR A 157 25.62 -2.01 11.57
N ASP A 158 25.80 -3.12 12.29
CA ASP A 158 26.09 -4.44 11.74
C ASP A 158 24.81 -5.18 11.31
N VAL A 159 23.64 -4.61 11.62
CA VAL A 159 22.32 -5.19 11.25
C VAL A 159 21.71 -4.36 10.13
N PRO A 160 21.01 -4.97 9.18
CA PRO A 160 20.30 -4.23 8.14
C PRO A 160 19.34 -3.21 8.71
N ILE A 161 19.35 -1.98 8.18
CA ILE A 161 18.40 -0.93 8.57
C ILE A 161 17.03 -1.34 8.04
N MET A 162 16.06 -1.43 8.95
CA MET A 162 14.68 -1.73 8.62
C MET A 162 13.88 -0.44 8.48
N PRO A 163 13.09 -0.25 7.42
CA PRO A 163 12.18 0.89 7.31
C PRO A 163 11.11 0.82 8.39
N THR A 164 10.70 1.97 8.89
CA THR A 164 9.70 2.07 9.98
C THR A 164 8.46 1.22 9.73
N PRO A 165 7.82 1.26 8.54
CA PRO A 165 6.64 0.42 8.30
C PRO A 165 6.92 -1.09 8.34
N GLY A 166 8.13 -1.50 7.96
CA GLY A 166 8.56 -2.90 8.10
C GLY A 166 8.68 -3.33 9.56
N ALA A 167 9.28 -2.47 10.39
CA ALA A 167 9.45 -2.72 11.83
C ALA A 167 8.11 -2.76 12.56
N VAL A 168 7.22 -1.79 12.30
CA VAL A 168 5.87 -1.74 12.90
C VAL A 168 5.06 -2.96 12.46
N GLY A 169 5.08 -3.32 11.17
CA GLY A 169 4.38 -4.50 10.66
C GLY A 169 4.85 -5.80 11.32
N LEU A 170 6.17 -5.98 11.44
CA LEU A 170 6.75 -7.15 12.10
C LEU A 170 6.34 -7.22 13.58
N LEU A 171 6.29 -6.08 14.27
CA LEU A 171 5.86 -6.01 15.67
C LEU A 171 4.39 -6.45 15.81
N ILE A 172 3.49 -5.89 15.00
CA ILE A 172 2.05 -6.24 15.01
C ILE A 172 1.85 -7.73 14.70
N GLU A 173 2.50 -8.23 13.65
CA GLU A 173 2.43 -9.64 13.25
C GLU A 173 2.93 -10.57 14.36
N THR A 174 4.05 -10.20 15.01
CA THR A 174 4.65 -10.99 16.09
C THR A 174 3.73 -11.04 17.31
N ILE A 175 3.15 -9.91 17.71
CA ILE A 175 2.22 -9.85 18.83
C ILE A 175 0.98 -10.69 18.53
N ALA A 176 0.34 -10.49 17.38
CA ALA A 176 -0.85 -11.21 16.99
C ALA A 176 -0.64 -12.73 16.98
N ARG A 177 0.48 -13.20 16.41
CA ARG A 177 0.82 -14.62 16.38
C ARG A 177 1.11 -15.19 17.76
N LYS A 178 1.88 -14.44 18.58
CA LYS A 178 2.27 -14.90 19.93
C LYS A 178 1.10 -15.04 20.86
N GLU A 179 0.18 -14.08 20.82
CA GLU A 179 -0.99 -14.04 21.68
C GLU A 179 -2.20 -14.77 21.07
N GLY A 180 -2.13 -15.16 19.77
CA GLY A 180 -3.23 -15.84 19.08
C GLY A 180 -4.46 -14.96 18.88
N ILE A 181 -4.26 -13.66 18.60
CA ILE A 181 -5.31 -12.64 18.53
C ILE A 181 -5.41 -12.03 17.12
N ASP A 182 -6.58 -11.47 16.82
CA ASP A 182 -6.79 -10.62 15.63
C ASP A 182 -6.44 -9.17 15.96
N ALA A 183 -5.64 -8.55 15.10
CA ALA A 183 -5.06 -7.24 15.38
C ALA A 183 -5.13 -6.30 14.17
N ILE A 184 -5.37 -5.02 14.43
CA ILE A 184 -5.12 -3.93 13.48
C ILE A 184 -4.11 -2.98 14.08
N GLY A 185 -3.11 -2.59 13.27
CA GLY A 185 -2.17 -1.54 13.58
C GLY A 185 -2.24 -0.42 12.55
N VAL A 186 -2.01 0.81 12.96
CA VAL A 186 -1.86 1.94 12.06
C VAL A 186 -0.68 2.80 12.48
N ASP A 187 0.11 3.23 11.50
CA ASP A 187 1.17 4.22 11.68
C ASP A 187 0.90 5.42 10.76
N ILE A 188 0.49 6.55 11.35
CA ILE A 188 0.18 7.77 10.62
C ILE A 188 1.35 8.75 10.70
N GLY A 189 2.11 8.81 9.61
CA GLY A 189 3.27 9.66 9.46
C GLY A 189 2.99 11.02 8.83
N GLY A 190 4.06 11.73 8.48
CA GLY A 190 3.98 13.02 7.80
C GLY A 190 3.60 12.93 6.32
N ALA A 191 4.02 11.87 5.65
CA ALA A 191 3.80 11.64 4.21
C ALA A 191 2.86 10.48 3.93
N THR A 192 2.87 9.43 4.76
CA THR A 192 2.16 8.18 4.55
C THR A 192 1.33 7.80 5.77
N THR A 193 0.32 6.98 5.55
CA THR A 193 -0.38 6.24 6.60
C THR A 193 -0.32 4.76 6.24
N ASP A 194 0.30 3.97 7.11
CA ASP A 194 0.43 2.54 6.97
C ASP A 194 -0.62 1.83 7.83
N VAL A 195 -1.36 0.89 7.25
CA VAL A 195 -2.33 0.05 7.96
C VAL A 195 -1.89 -1.39 7.87
N PHE A 196 -1.91 -2.06 9.01
CA PHE A 196 -1.54 -3.46 9.19
C PHE A 196 -2.73 -4.21 9.75
N SER A 197 -2.97 -5.43 9.29
CA SER A 197 -3.98 -6.30 9.87
C SER A 197 -3.50 -7.74 9.98
N VAL A 198 -3.92 -8.42 11.02
CA VAL A 198 -3.77 -9.87 11.20
C VAL A 198 -5.13 -10.40 11.56
N PHE A 199 -5.72 -11.20 10.68
CA PHE A 199 -6.98 -11.88 10.92
C PHE A 199 -6.85 -13.35 10.54
N GLY A 200 -7.24 -14.23 11.43
CA GLY A 200 -7.06 -15.67 11.24
C GLY A 200 -5.61 -16.06 10.94
N GLY A 201 -4.64 -15.34 11.49
CA GLY A 201 -3.21 -15.55 11.27
C GLY A 201 -2.69 -15.03 9.92
N VAL A 202 -3.52 -14.39 9.09
CA VAL A 202 -3.11 -13.81 7.80
C VAL A 202 -2.72 -12.35 7.97
N PHE A 203 -1.44 -12.05 7.74
CA PHE A 203 -0.91 -10.68 7.81
C PHE A 203 -1.12 -9.94 6.48
N ASN A 204 -1.72 -8.76 6.55
CA ASN A 204 -1.86 -7.82 5.46
C ASN A 204 -1.26 -6.46 5.83
N ARG A 205 -0.71 -5.77 4.84
CA ARG A 205 -0.20 -4.41 4.97
C ARG A 205 -0.57 -3.59 3.76
N THR A 206 -0.98 -2.35 3.99
CA THR A 206 -1.22 -1.35 2.95
C THR A 206 -0.54 -0.05 3.34
N VAL A 207 0.15 0.56 2.41
CA VAL A 207 0.77 1.88 2.56
C VAL A 207 -0.02 2.88 1.76
N SER A 208 -0.69 3.79 2.43
CA SER A 208 -1.36 4.93 1.81
C SER A 208 -0.36 6.06 1.65
N ALA A 209 0.39 6.03 0.54
CA ALA A 209 1.57 6.87 0.32
C ALA A 209 1.27 8.38 0.21
N ASN A 210 0.01 8.76 0.07
CA ASN A 210 -0.42 10.15 -0.08
C ASN A 210 -1.33 10.64 1.06
N LEU A 211 -1.50 9.86 2.11
CA LEU A 211 -2.38 10.20 3.24
C LEU A 211 -1.56 10.45 4.51
N GLY A 212 -0.83 11.55 4.55
CA GLY A 212 -0.01 11.91 5.70
C GLY A 212 -0.34 13.28 6.27
N MET A 213 0.11 13.51 7.50
CA MET A 213 -0.26 14.67 8.32
C MET A 213 0.53 15.96 8.04
N SER A 214 1.52 15.92 7.13
CA SER A 214 2.33 17.11 6.81
C SER A 214 2.62 17.22 5.32
N TYR A 215 3.54 16.45 4.76
CA TYR A 215 3.91 16.53 3.34
C TYR A 215 2.74 16.20 2.41
N SER A 216 1.87 15.29 2.81
CA SER A 216 0.72 14.83 2.02
C SER A 216 -0.63 15.36 2.52
N VAL A 217 -0.64 16.31 3.45
CA VAL A 217 -1.88 16.80 4.08
C VAL A 217 -2.87 17.42 3.07
N SER A 218 -2.37 17.98 1.97
CA SER A 218 -3.23 18.49 0.89
C SER A 218 -3.96 17.39 0.14
N ASN A 219 -3.38 16.18 0.06
CA ASN A 219 -4.05 15.04 -0.56
C ASN A 219 -5.16 14.51 0.35
N VAL A 220 -4.94 14.51 1.67
CA VAL A 220 -6.02 14.20 2.63
C VAL A 220 -7.19 15.17 2.43
N LEU A 221 -6.92 16.47 2.29
CA LEU A 221 -7.96 17.46 2.00
C LEU A 221 -8.66 17.21 0.66
N ALA A 222 -7.91 16.83 -0.38
CA ALA A 222 -8.45 16.60 -1.72
C ALA A 222 -9.34 15.36 -1.77
N GLU A 223 -8.95 14.29 -1.07
CA GLU A 223 -9.68 13.01 -1.05
C GLU A 223 -10.85 13.02 -0.06
N ALA A 224 -10.64 13.55 1.14
CA ALA A 224 -11.71 13.64 2.15
C ALA A 224 -12.77 14.70 1.81
N GLY A 225 -12.34 15.83 1.24
CA GLY A 225 -13.17 17.03 1.12
C GLY A 225 -13.22 17.87 2.41
N LEU A 226 -13.50 19.16 2.25
CA LEU A 226 -13.56 20.11 3.38
C LEU A 226 -14.67 19.75 4.38
N GLU A 227 -15.85 19.40 3.90
CA GLU A 227 -17.02 19.11 4.72
C GLU A 227 -16.75 17.97 5.70
N ASN A 228 -16.09 16.90 5.25
CA ASN A 228 -15.76 15.76 6.09
C ASN A 228 -14.73 16.10 7.18
N ILE A 229 -13.77 16.98 6.90
CA ILE A 229 -12.84 17.47 7.92
C ILE A 229 -13.56 18.40 8.89
N MET A 230 -14.41 19.32 8.37
CA MET A 230 -15.11 20.32 9.17
C MET A 230 -16.13 19.70 10.12
N ARG A 231 -16.74 18.56 9.80
CA ARG A 231 -17.71 17.86 10.69
C ARG A 231 -17.12 17.49 12.06
N TRP A 232 -15.81 17.35 12.14
CA TRP A 232 -15.10 17.02 13.39
C TRP A 232 -14.73 18.24 14.23
N LEU A 233 -14.94 19.47 13.71
CA LEU A 233 -14.63 20.70 14.43
C LEU A 233 -15.77 21.08 15.39
N PRO A 234 -15.53 21.19 16.69
CA PRO A 234 -16.54 21.61 17.67
C PRO A 234 -16.79 23.13 17.67
N PHE A 235 -16.22 23.85 16.71
CA PHE A 235 -16.34 25.30 16.56
C PHE A 235 -16.52 25.67 15.08
N ARG A 236 -17.13 26.85 14.86
CA ARG A 236 -17.26 27.39 13.51
C ARG A 236 -15.92 27.86 12.95
N MET A 237 -15.65 27.50 11.72
CA MET A 237 -14.49 27.90 10.94
C MET A 237 -14.92 28.15 9.50
N GLU A 238 -14.39 29.20 8.88
CA GLU A 238 -14.61 29.46 7.45
C GLU A 238 -13.79 28.46 6.63
N GLU A 239 -14.38 27.95 5.53
CA GLU A 239 -13.71 27.00 4.63
C GLU A 239 -12.36 27.51 4.13
N GLY A 240 -12.30 28.80 3.79
CA GLY A 240 -11.08 29.45 3.33
C GLY A 240 -9.97 29.44 4.38
N ASP A 241 -10.31 29.62 5.67
CA ASP A 241 -9.33 29.58 6.77
C ASP A 241 -8.77 28.16 6.96
N LEU A 242 -9.64 27.14 7.00
CA LEU A 242 -9.20 25.74 7.08
C LEU A 242 -8.30 25.37 5.90
N ARG A 243 -8.69 25.68 4.69
CA ARG A 243 -7.92 25.42 3.47
C ARG A 243 -6.54 26.09 3.51
N ASN A 244 -6.47 27.33 3.96
CA ASN A 244 -5.22 28.07 4.05
C ASN A 244 -4.30 27.47 5.13
N ARG A 245 -4.84 27.05 6.27
CA ARG A 245 -4.07 26.41 7.34
C ARG A 245 -3.48 25.06 6.88
N ILE A 246 -4.26 24.26 6.17
CA ILE A 246 -3.77 23.00 5.60
C ILE A 246 -2.65 23.24 4.56
N ARG A 247 -2.81 24.25 3.68
CA ARG A 247 -1.77 24.63 2.72
C ARG A 247 -0.51 25.17 3.40
N ASN A 248 -0.65 25.94 4.46
CA ASN A 248 0.48 26.43 5.25
C ASN A 248 1.25 25.27 5.92
N LYS A 249 0.54 24.25 6.40
CA LYS A 249 1.16 23.02 6.93
C LYS A 249 1.97 22.29 5.87
N MET A 250 1.49 22.21 4.62
CA MET A 250 2.23 21.62 3.52
C MET A 250 3.53 22.40 3.21
N ILE A 251 3.51 23.74 3.29
CA ILE A 251 4.70 24.59 3.06
C ILE A 251 5.69 24.46 4.22
N ARG A 252 5.18 24.28 5.45
CA ARG A 252 5.97 24.14 6.68
C ARG A 252 5.63 22.81 7.37
N PRO A 253 6.04 21.67 6.81
CA PRO A 253 5.56 20.35 7.22
C PRO A 253 5.98 19.94 8.63
N THR A 254 7.00 20.58 9.19
CA THR A 254 7.51 20.30 10.54
C THR A 254 6.82 21.10 11.65
N THR A 255 5.85 21.96 11.30
CA THR A 255 5.10 22.71 12.33
C THR A 255 4.21 21.77 13.15
N ILE A 256 4.17 22.02 14.46
CA ILE A 256 3.28 21.33 15.39
C ILE A 256 2.24 22.32 15.91
N PRO A 257 1.01 21.86 16.29
CA PRO A 257 -0.03 22.75 16.83
C PRO A 257 0.45 23.45 18.09
N GLN A 258 0.26 24.77 18.14
CA GLN A 258 0.64 25.62 19.28
C GLN A 258 -0.58 26.02 20.12
N THR A 259 -1.78 25.87 19.60
CA THR A 259 -3.04 26.20 20.25
C THR A 259 -3.98 25.02 20.27
N LEU A 260 -4.93 25.01 21.21
CA LEU A 260 -5.97 23.98 21.26
C LEU A 260 -6.78 23.91 19.96
N ARG A 261 -7.03 25.06 19.32
CA ARG A 261 -7.77 25.13 18.06
C ARG A 261 -7.01 24.44 16.92
N GLU A 262 -5.71 24.65 16.83
CA GLU A 262 -4.85 23.99 15.85
C GLU A 262 -4.74 22.49 16.13
N LEU A 263 -4.64 22.09 17.39
CA LEU A 263 -4.61 20.68 17.78
C LEU A 263 -5.89 19.96 17.35
N ILE A 264 -7.06 20.52 17.62
CA ILE A 264 -8.36 19.96 17.23
C ILE A 264 -8.45 19.85 15.70
N MET A 265 -7.99 20.86 14.99
CA MET A 265 -7.96 20.84 13.53
C MET A 265 -7.05 19.72 12.98
N GLU A 266 -5.84 19.56 13.53
CA GLU A 266 -4.96 18.45 13.13
C GLU A 266 -5.58 17.09 13.44
N GLN A 267 -6.20 16.93 14.59
CA GLN A 267 -6.93 15.71 14.95
C GLN A 267 -8.13 15.44 14.05
N SER A 268 -8.79 16.48 13.55
CA SER A 268 -9.87 16.35 12.56
C SER A 268 -9.36 15.83 11.20
N ILE A 269 -8.22 16.35 10.75
CA ILE A 269 -7.56 15.88 9.54
C ILE A 269 -7.07 14.43 9.71
N ALA A 270 -6.53 14.10 10.89
CA ALA A 270 -6.05 12.74 11.19
C ALA A 270 -7.18 11.71 11.09
N ARG A 271 -8.39 12.01 11.58
CA ARG A 271 -9.56 11.14 11.45
C ARG A 271 -9.85 10.78 9.99
N GLU A 272 -9.82 11.78 9.12
CA GLU A 272 -10.07 11.55 7.69
C GLU A 272 -8.92 10.80 7.01
N ALA A 273 -7.67 11.08 7.36
CA ALA A 273 -6.52 10.32 6.85
C ALA A 273 -6.59 8.84 7.27
N LEU A 274 -6.95 8.58 8.52
CA LEU A 274 -7.13 7.22 9.06
C LEU A 274 -8.28 6.49 8.36
N ARG A 275 -9.43 7.15 8.19
CA ARG A 275 -10.61 6.60 7.50
C ARG A 275 -10.28 6.19 6.07
N LEU A 276 -9.69 7.10 5.30
CA LEU A 276 -9.31 6.86 3.90
C LEU A 276 -8.27 5.74 3.78
N ALA A 277 -7.27 5.73 4.65
CA ALA A 277 -6.26 4.68 4.66
C ALA A 277 -6.86 3.31 5.02
N PHE A 278 -7.81 3.27 5.93
CA PHE A 278 -8.48 2.02 6.31
C PHE A 278 -9.42 1.51 5.21
N GLU A 279 -10.17 2.39 4.55
CA GLU A 279 -10.99 2.02 3.38
C GLU A 279 -10.11 1.42 2.26
N GLN A 280 -8.96 2.05 1.98
CA GLN A 280 -7.99 1.51 1.04
C GLN A 280 -7.49 0.13 1.51
N HIS A 281 -7.17 -0.02 2.80
CA HIS A 281 -6.70 -1.29 3.36
C HIS A 281 -7.76 -2.39 3.19
N LYS A 282 -9.01 -2.15 3.56
CA LYS A 282 -10.11 -3.12 3.38
C LYS A 282 -10.30 -3.52 1.92
N SER A 283 -10.11 -2.61 0.98
CA SER A 283 -10.21 -2.91 -0.46
C SER A 283 -9.08 -3.80 -0.98
N MET A 284 -7.93 -3.80 -0.30
CA MET A 284 -6.72 -4.54 -0.68
C MET A 284 -6.55 -5.85 0.11
N ALA A 285 -6.98 -5.88 1.37
CA ALA A 285 -6.99 -7.05 2.23
C ALA A 285 -8.23 -7.92 1.92
N VAL A 286 -8.23 -8.52 0.74
CA VAL A 286 -9.33 -9.35 0.24
C VAL A 286 -8.86 -10.75 -0.10
N GLY A 287 -9.77 -11.71 -0.01
CA GLY A 287 -9.53 -13.09 -0.42
C GLY A 287 -9.20 -13.22 -1.90
N LEU A 288 -8.49 -14.29 -2.27
CA LEU A 288 -8.06 -14.53 -3.64
C LEU A 288 -9.27 -14.74 -4.56
N LYS A 289 -9.28 -14.03 -5.68
CA LYS A 289 -10.27 -14.19 -6.75
C LYS A 289 -9.83 -15.29 -7.73
N GLY A 290 -10.80 -16.00 -8.33
CA GLY A 290 -10.55 -17.03 -9.35
C GLY A 290 -10.33 -18.45 -8.81
N ILE A 291 -10.53 -18.68 -7.52
CA ILE A 291 -10.56 -20.03 -6.94
C ILE A 291 -11.91 -20.66 -7.25
N GLN A 292 -11.89 -21.83 -7.93
CA GLN A 292 -13.07 -22.66 -8.02
C GLN A 292 -13.25 -23.41 -6.70
N GLN A 293 -14.18 -22.97 -5.87
CA GLN A 293 -14.59 -23.77 -4.71
C GLN A 293 -15.46 -24.95 -5.21
N GLN A 294 -15.08 -26.17 -4.86
CA GLN A 294 -15.99 -27.31 -4.96
C GLN A 294 -17.15 -27.06 -3.97
N ARG A 295 -18.31 -26.70 -4.51
CA ARG A 295 -19.50 -26.39 -3.72
C ARG A 295 -20.12 -27.67 -3.24
N THR A 296 -20.26 -27.84 -1.92
CA THR A 296 -21.18 -28.79 -1.33
C THR A 296 -22.57 -28.16 -1.21
N ILE A 297 -23.62 -28.96 -1.17
CA ILE A 297 -25.01 -28.47 -1.09
C ILE A 297 -25.27 -27.62 0.16
N SER A 298 -24.50 -27.82 1.24
CA SER A 298 -24.56 -26.99 2.46
C SER A 298 -23.94 -25.60 2.27
N ASP A 299 -23.04 -25.41 1.33
CA ASP A 299 -22.37 -24.12 1.04
C ASP A 299 -23.25 -23.19 0.18
N ALA A 300 -24.38 -23.68 -0.33
CA ALA A 300 -25.31 -22.86 -1.12
C ALA A 300 -25.96 -21.72 -0.30
N PHE A 301 -25.95 -21.83 1.01
CA PHE A 301 -26.47 -20.82 1.94
C PHE A 301 -25.37 -19.91 2.52
N ALA A 302 -24.09 -20.31 2.43
CA ALA A 302 -22.94 -19.50 2.82
C ALA A 302 -22.25 -19.00 1.53
N GLN A 303 -22.82 -17.97 0.90
CA GLN A 303 -22.17 -17.29 -0.22
C GLN A 303 -20.99 -16.46 0.27
N THR A 304 -19.86 -17.07 0.51
CA THR A 304 -18.59 -16.36 0.54
C THR A 304 -18.20 -15.99 -0.88
N ALA A 305 -18.57 -14.78 -1.29
CA ALA A 305 -18.14 -14.24 -2.57
C ALA A 305 -16.62 -14.18 -2.60
N THR A 306 -15.99 -14.73 -3.64
CA THR A 306 -14.56 -14.51 -3.91
C THR A 306 -14.28 -13.01 -3.91
N GLY A 307 -13.31 -12.54 -3.11
CA GLY A 307 -13.01 -11.12 -2.94
C GLY A 307 -13.66 -10.45 -1.72
N VAL A 308 -14.18 -11.21 -0.77
CA VAL A 308 -14.62 -10.68 0.55
C VAL A 308 -13.39 -10.15 1.30
N THR A 309 -13.55 -9.03 2.00
CA THR A 309 -12.50 -8.49 2.87
C THR A 309 -12.06 -9.51 3.91
N LEU A 310 -10.75 -9.59 4.13
CA LEU A 310 -10.17 -10.40 5.20
C LEU A 310 -10.20 -9.69 6.56
N VAL A 311 -10.60 -8.42 6.57
CA VAL A 311 -10.70 -7.62 7.80
C VAL A 311 -12.09 -7.82 8.38
N ASP A 312 -12.15 -8.51 9.52
CA ASP A 312 -13.36 -8.72 10.31
C ASP A 312 -13.29 -7.88 11.58
N MET A 313 -13.99 -6.75 11.60
CA MET A 313 -13.98 -5.84 12.76
C MET A 313 -14.69 -6.41 13.99
N ILE A 314 -15.50 -7.46 13.82
CA ILE A 314 -16.21 -8.11 14.94
C ILE A 314 -15.24 -9.00 15.73
N SER A 315 -14.30 -9.68 15.05
CA SER A 315 -13.30 -10.54 15.68
C SER A 315 -12.07 -9.78 16.19
N LEU A 316 -11.97 -8.47 15.96
CA LEU A 316 -10.82 -7.66 16.31
C LEU A 316 -10.61 -7.61 17.85
N ASP A 317 -9.45 -8.08 18.31
CA ASP A 317 -9.06 -8.07 19.72
C ASP A 317 -8.30 -6.80 20.12
N ILE A 318 -7.44 -6.28 19.20
CA ILE A 318 -6.59 -5.11 19.50
C ILE A 318 -6.49 -4.15 18.33
N LEU A 319 -6.57 -2.85 18.63
CA LEU A 319 -6.30 -1.75 17.72
C LEU A 319 -5.10 -0.93 18.23
N VAL A 320 -4.02 -0.88 17.46
CA VAL A 320 -2.77 -0.21 17.81
C VAL A 320 -2.57 1.03 16.96
N GLY A 321 -2.34 2.18 17.59
CA GLY A 321 -2.04 3.43 16.91
C GLY A 321 -0.61 3.89 17.15
N SER A 322 0.09 4.25 16.07
CA SER A 322 1.44 4.84 16.04
C SER A 322 1.46 6.10 15.18
N GLY A 323 2.55 6.82 15.26
CA GLY A 323 2.76 8.07 14.54
C GLY A 323 2.52 9.32 15.38
N GLY A 324 3.12 10.43 14.96
CA GLY A 324 3.23 11.63 15.78
C GLY A 324 1.91 12.18 16.31
N VAL A 325 0.86 12.24 15.50
CA VAL A 325 -0.43 12.78 15.89
C VAL A 325 -1.17 11.91 16.92
N LEU A 326 -0.95 10.60 16.90
CA LEU A 326 -1.51 9.65 17.86
C LEU A 326 -0.65 9.56 19.13
N SER A 327 0.66 9.28 18.96
CA SER A 327 1.58 9.01 20.08
C SER A 327 1.84 10.25 20.94
N HIS A 328 1.75 11.45 20.38
CA HIS A 328 1.97 12.72 21.08
C HIS A 328 0.67 13.49 21.34
N ALA A 329 -0.49 12.85 21.19
CA ALA A 329 -1.74 13.46 21.63
C ALA A 329 -1.64 13.79 23.13
N PRO A 330 -1.99 15.03 23.57
CA PRO A 330 -1.85 15.44 24.96
C PRO A 330 -2.57 14.55 25.96
N ARG A 331 -3.64 13.91 25.51
CA ARG A 331 -4.41 12.92 26.28
C ARG A 331 -4.59 11.66 25.45
N ARG A 332 -4.39 10.49 26.08
CA ARG A 332 -4.58 9.19 25.41
C ARG A 332 -5.98 9.01 24.83
N GLN A 333 -7.00 9.55 25.49
CA GLN A 333 -8.39 9.55 25.00
C GLN A 333 -8.54 10.22 23.64
N GLN A 334 -7.74 11.24 23.34
CA GLN A 334 -7.78 11.90 22.03
C GLN A 334 -7.27 10.97 20.93
N ALA A 335 -6.19 10.23 21.19
CA ALA A 335 -5.68 9.22 20.27
C ALA A 335 -6.71 8.10 20.06
N ALA A 336 -7.31 7.60 21.14
CA ALA A 336 -8.34 6.59 21.10
C ALA A 336 -9.55 7.04 20.26
N LEU A 337 -10.05 8.27 20.48
CA LEU A 337 -11.15 8.81 19.71
C LEU A 337 -10.79 8.97 18.21
N MET A 338 -9.58 9.41 17.89
CA MET A 338 -9.15 9.48 16.48
C MET A 338 -9.16 8.12 15.80
N LEU A 339 -8.69 7.07 16.50
CA LEU A 339 -8.71 5.70 15.99
C LEU A 339 -10.13 5.19 15.80
N ILE A 340 -10.98 5.36 16.81
CA ILE A 340 -12.38 4.94 16.77
C ILE A 340 -13.11 5.64 15.62
N ASP A 341 -13.04 6.97 15.56
CA ASP A 341 -13.74 7.78 14.56
C ASP A 341 -13.19 7.51 13.15
N GLY A 342 -11.88 7.27 13.01
CA GLY A 342 -11.22 7.02 11.74
C GLY A 342 -11.52 5.64 11.16
N PHE A 343 -11.66 4.63 11.99
CA PHE A 343 -11.90 3.25 11.54
C PHE A 343 -13.40 2.93 11.38
N LEU A 344 -14.31 3.66 12.06
CA LEU A 344 -15.75 3.44 12.03
C LEU A 344 -16.54 4.74 11.85
N PRO A 345 -16.36 5.49 10.75
CA PRO A 345 -17.04 6.76 10.60
C PRO A 345 -18.56 6.65 10.41
N GLU A 346 -19.09 5.50 9.96
CA GLU A 346 -20.48 5.40 9.49
C GLU A 346 -21.20 4.10 9.89
N GLY A 347 -20.64 3.25 10.71
CA GLY A 347 -21.28 1.97 11.05
C GLY A 347 -21.16 1.62 12.52
N VAL A 348 -22.28 1.36 13.14
CA VAL A 348 -22.36 0.93 14.55
C VAL A 348 -22.23 -0.58 14.70
N THR A 349 -22.27 -1.31 13.58
CA THR A 349 -22.41 -2.77 13.58
C THR A 349 -21.10 -3.54 13.74
N ASP A 350 -19.95 -2.88 13.55
CA ASP A 350 -18.65 -3.54 13.49
C ASP A 350 -17.76 -3.20 14.71
N TRP A 351 -18.34 -2.93 15.87
CA TRP A 351 -17.57 -2.58 17.07
C TRP A 351 -17.02 -3.80 17.79
N PRO A 352 -15.71 -4.02 17.80
CA PRO A 352 -15.08 -4.95 18.74
C PRO A 352 -14.96 -4.31 20.13
N LEU A 353 -14.81 -5.12 21.14
CA LEU A 353 -14.33 -4.66 22.44
C LEU A 353 -12.90 -4.12 22.26
N ILE A 354 -12.73 -2.81 22.37
CA ILE A 354 -11.41 -2.19 22.31
C ILE A 354 -10.78 -2.32 23.68
N GLN A 355 -9.77 -3.17 23.80
CA GLN A 355 -8.91 -3.17 24.97
C GLN A 355 -7.76 -2.19 24.73
N TYR A 356 -7.62 -1.22 25.63
CA TYR A 356 -6.52 -0.26 25.62
C TYR A 356 -5.31 -0.88 26.34
N LEU A 357 -4.20 -0.93 25.64
CA LEU A 357 -2.89 -1.15 26.23
C LEU A 357 -2.24 0.17 26.62
#